data_990617ff841b20dc3ca9531f8e6a21b4
#
_entry.id   990617ff841b20dc3ca9531f8e6a21b4
#
_cell.length_a   1.000
_cell.length_b   1.000
_cell.length_c   1.000
_cell.angle_alpha   90.00
_cell.angle_beta   90.00
_cell.angle_gamma   90.00
#
_symmetry.space_group_name_H-M   'P 1'
#
loop_
_entity.id
_entity.type
_entity.pdbx_description
1 polymer ?
#
loop_
_entity_poly.entity_id
_entity_poly.type
_entity_poly.pdbx_seq_one_letter_code
_entity_poly.pdbx_strand_id
1 'polypeptide(L)'
;RLYNGTKITAYAALATAPALGDELVATNVALKSGHNIFSVVADILPDAKGSIPGISVTSIKVNGAAQTLENSTSAPVAVSNNILMTADHTTFTISDDANFYDDGGKDGKISEKFNGTITFVPATAGQKIKVDFSKLAIFNTSSVGYNDVFKFYNGRTADDTNLITTLLKKAKVVKSSADDGSMTITLSSTTGVPADGWEAVVSQFLPGNMVFKSVSATAASTETVAAGDKNVQMLIVDVLTDNQSNPLSVTNFNLTSSDVKNIEKVSVYSLGDNTEFKTSAPFGEATVESGNIAVNGN
;
A
#
# COMPACT_ATOMS: atom_id res chain seq x y z
N ARG A 1 8.82 -8.98 -28.44
CA ARG A 1 9.24 -10.40 -28.58
C ARG A 1 8.46 -11.09 -29.69
N LEU A 2 9.06 -12.07 -30.33
CA LEU A 2 8.46 -12.86 -31.40
C LEU A 2 8.35 -14.34 -30.96
N TYR A 3 7.18 -14.93 -31.14
CA TYR A 3 6.92 -16.33 -30.79
C TYR A 3 6.28 -17.06 -31.99
N ASN A 4 6.51 -18.36 -32.07
CA ASN A 4 5.84 -19.21 -33.06
C ASN A 4 4.55 -19.77 -32.47
N GLY A 5 3.41 -19.40 -33.04
CA GLY A 5 2.09 -19.87 -32.65
C GLY A 5 1.11 -18.76 -32.28
N THR A 6 -0.15 -19.10 -32.14
CA THR A 6 -1.26 -18.19 -31.79
C THR A 6 -1.57 -18.16 -30.29
N LYS A 7 -1.09 -19.13 -29.51
CA LYS A 7 -1.17 -19.16 -28.05
C LYS A 7 0.20 -18.93 -27.46
N ILE A 8 0.31 -17.93 -26.59
CA ILE A 8 1.50 -17.69 -25.80
C ILE A 8 1.42 -18.63 -24.61
N THR A 9 2.09 -19.76 -24.74
CA THR A 9 2.41 -20.64 -23.61
C THR A 9 3.89 -20.46 -23.32
N ALA A 10 4.44 -21.10 -22.33
CA ALA A 10 5.83 -20.92 -21.87
C ALA A 10 6.91 -21.30 -22.93
N TYR A 11 6.80 -20.81 -24.13
CA TYR A 11 7.79 -20.99 -25.19
C TYR A 11 8.88 -19.91 -25.11
N ALA A 12 10.10 -20.26 -25.44
CA ALA A 12 11.18 -19.30 -25.63
C ALA A 12 10.85 -18.35 -26.79
N ALA A 13 11.11 -17.06 -26.61
CA ALA A 13 11.01 -16.09 -27.68
C ALA A 13 12.01 -16.44 -28.80
N LEU A 14 11.58 -16.35 -30.08
CA LEU A 14 12.47 -16.51 -31.22
C LEU A 14 13.45 -15.34 -31.33
N ALA A 15 12.98 -14.14 -31.00
CA ALA A 15 13.79 -12.93 -30.97
C ALA A 15 13.20 -11.89 -30.00
N THR A 16 14.04 -11.01 -29.46
CA THR A 16 13.66 -9.89 -28.60
C THR A 16 14.47 -8.66 -29.03
N ALA A 17 13.77 -7.56 -29.38
CA ALA A 17 14.46 -6.29 -29.63
C ALA A 17 14.80 -5.61 -28.29
N PRO A 18 16.05 -5.17 -28.07
CA PRO A 18 16.50 -4.59 -26.81
C PRO A 18 16.03 -3.15 -26.58
N ALA A 19 15.78 -2.40 -27.66
CA ALA A 19 15.36 -1.00 -27.58
C ALA A 19 14.31 -0.64 -28.63
N LEU A 20 13.67 0.53 -28.44
CA LEU A 20 12.71 1.08 -29.38
C LEU A 20 13.42 1.50 -30.69
N GLY A 21 12.89 1.03 -31.80
CA GLY A 21 13.46 1.30 -33.12
C GLY A 21 14.46 0.26 -33.61
N ASP A 22 14.85 -0.68 -32.76
CA ASP A 22 15.68 -1.80 -33.19
C ASP A 22 14.93 -2.79 -34.07
N GLU A 23 15.63 -3.39 -35.00
CA GLU A 23 15.08 -4.45 -35.83
C GLU A 23 14.96 -5.75 -35.03
N LEU A 24 13.79 -6.38 -35.08
CA LEU A 24 13.56 -7.69 -34.47
C LEU A 24 13.98 -8.78 -35.48
N VAL A 25 15.18 -9.29 -35.34
CA VAL A 25 15.75 -10.29 -36.24
C VAL A 25 15.67 -11.68 -35.63
N ALA A 26 14.87 -12.56 -36.25
CA ALA A 26 14.87 -13.99 -35.97
C ALA A 26 15.51 -14.72 -37.15
N THR A 27 16.59 -15.44 -36.93
CA THR A 27 17.27 -16.21 -37.95
C THR A 27 16.99 -17.71 -37.80
N ASN A 28 17.07 -18.45 -38.92
CA ASN A 28 16.97 -19.91 -38.96
C ASN A 28 15.62 -20.48 -38.48
N VAL A 29 14.52 -19.74 -38.67
CA VAL A 29 13.18 -20.27 -38.41
C VAL A 29 12.76 -21.15 -39.57
N ALA A 30 12.80 -22.46 -39.39
CA ALA A 30 12.37 -23.40 -40.40
C ALA A 30 10.84 -23.36 -40.59
N LEU A 31 10.39 -23.09 -41.81
CA LEU A 31 8.96 -23.12 -42.15
C LEU A 31 8.52 -24.53 -42.52
N LYS A 32 7.29 -24.87 -42.15
CA LYS A 32 6.62 -26.11 -42.55
C LYS A 32 5.67 -25.83 -43.73
N SER A 33 5.34 -26.86 -44.49
CA SER A 33 4.30 -26.73 -45.50
C SER A 33 2.95 -26.36 -44.86
N GLY A 34 2.24 -25.40 -45.42
CA GLY A 34 1.00 -24.85 -44.91
C GLY A 34 1.20 -23.56 -44.10
N HIS A 35 0.29 -23.29 -43.18
CA HIS A 35 0.32 -22.06 -42.39
C HIS A 35 1.44 -22.10 -41.32
N ASN A 36 2.22 -21.04 -41.24
CA ASN A 36 3.21 -20.78 -40.18
C ASN A 36 2.80 -19.48 -39.52
N ILE A 37 2.38 -19.56 -38.24
CA ILE A 37 1.80 -18.44 -37.52
C ILE A 37 2.83 -17.96 -36.47
N PHE A 38 3.05 -16.66 -36.46
CA PHE A 38 3.94 -15.99 -35.54
C PHE A 38 3.14 -14.99 -34.73
N SER A 39 3.44 -14.87 -33.43
CA SER A 39 2.86 -13.86 -32.53
C SER A 39 3.93 -12.83 -32.15
N VAL A 40 3.61 -11.56 -32.31
CA VAL A 40 4.41 -10.45 -31.79
C VAL A 40 3.77 -9.99 -30.50
N VAL A 41 4.56 -9.93 -29.42
CA VAL A 41 4.13 -9.46 -28.09
C VAL A 41 5.03 -8.37 -27.59
N ALA A 42 4.50 -7.50 -26.75
CA ALA A 42 5.25 -6.44 -26.08
C ALA A 42 5.09 -6.56 -24.57
N ASP A 43 6.14 -6.29 -23.84
CA ASP A 43 6.07 -6.05 -22.39
C ASP A 43 5.80 -4.55 -22.20
N ILE A 44 4.76 -4.22 -21.43
CA ILE A 44 4.34 -2.85 -21.21
C ILE A 44 5.05 -2.32 -19.96
N LEU A 45 5.60 -1.12 -20.05
CA LEU A 45 6.25 -0.48 -18.90
C LEU A 45 5.26 -0.28 -17.76
N PRO A 46 5.70 -0.43 -16.49
CA PRO A 46 4.81 -0.27 -15.32
C PRO A 46 4.17 1.11 -15.21
N ASP A 47 4.82 2.14 -15.76
CA ASP A 47 4.38 3.53 -15.75
C ASP A 47 3.77 4.00 -17.08
N ALA A 48 3.50 3.07 -18.02
CA ALA A 48 2.88 3.39 -19.29
C ALA A 48 1.48 3.97 -19.10
N LYS A 49 1.14 4.96 -19.94
CA LYS A 49 -0.13 5.69 -19.87
C LYS A 49 -0.74 5.93 -21.24
N GLY A 50 -2.05 6.18 -21.25
CA GLY A 50 -2.77 6.57 -22.45
C GLY A 50 -3.02 5.43 -23.40
N SER A 51 -2.50 5.48 -24.61
CA SER A 51 -2.69 4.47 -25.64
C SER A 51 -1.35 4.13 -26.28
N ILE A 52 -1.07 2.85 -26.42
CA ILE A 52 0.07 2.34 -27.16
C ILE A 52 -0.35 2.32 -28.63
N PRO A 53 0.37 3.04 -29.52
CA PRO A 53 0.14 2.95 -30.96
C PRO A 53 0.30 1.51 -31.43
N GLY A 54 -0.37 1.16 -32.53
CA GLY A 54 -0.24 -0.16 -33.11
C GLY A 54 1.21 -0.46 -33.54
N ILE A 55 1.61 -1.71 -33.41
CA ILE A 55 2.90 -2.22 -33.90
C ILE A 55 2.73 -2.60 -35.36
N SER A 56 3.63 -2.10 -36.21
CA SER A 56 3.62 -2.41 -37.65
C SER A 56 4.76 -3.37 -38.00
N VAL A 57 4.46 -4.34 -38.84
CA VAL A 57 5.48 -5.15 -39.52
C VAL A 57 5.89 -4.39 -40.80
N THR A 58 7.09 -3.88 -40.82
CA THR A 58 7.58 -3.07 -41.96
C THR A 58 8.18 -3.93 -43.06
N SER A 59 8.75 -5.06 -42.71
CA SER A 59 9.28 -6.03 -43.68
C SER A 59 9.33 -7.43 -43.11
N ILE A 60 9.17 -8.41 -43.97
CA ILE A 60 9.48 -9.82 -43.68
C ILE A 60 10.28 -10.38 -44.85
N LYS A 61 11.29 -11.19 -44.57
CA LYS A 61 12.10 -11.84 -45.60
C LYS A 61 11.99 -13.35 -45.44
N VAL A 62 11.74 -14.03 -46.55
CA VAL A 62 11.76 -15.50 -46.60
C VAL A 62 12.90 -15.86 -47.55
N ASN A 63 13.87 -16.64 -47.10
CA ASN A 63 15.09 -16.97 -47.80
C ASN A 63 15.81 -15.73 -48.40
N GLY A 64 15.82 -14.64 -47.64
CA GLY A 64 16.46 -13.38 -48.03
C GLY A 64 15.63 -12.49 -48.98
N ALA A 65 14.54 -12.96 -49.53
CA ALA A 65 13.64 -12.18 -50.38
C ALA A 65 12.58 -11.45 -49.57
N ALA A 66 12.40 -10.15 -49.79
CA ALA A 66 11.34 -9.36 -49.19
C ALA A 66 9.96 -9.82 -49.69
N GLN A 67 8.99 -9.88 -48.79
CA GLN A 67 7.63 -10.25 -49.05
C GLN A 67 6.69 -9.07 -48.85
N THR A 68 5.64 -8.98 -49.66
CA THR A 68 4.56 -8.02 -49.51
C THR A 68 3.68 -8.41 -48.33
N LEU A 69 3.29 -7.44 -47.52
CA LEU A 69 2.45 -7.62 -46.36
C LEU A 69 1.09 -6.96 -46.54
N GLU A 70 0.06 -7.67 -46.18
CA GLU A 70 -1.30 -7.15 -46.06
C GLU A 70 -1.62 -7.01 -44.55
N ASN A 71 -2.32 -5.91 -44.16
CA ASN A 71 -2.73 -5.67 -42.76
C ASN A 71 -1.57 -5.76 -41.77
N SER A 72 -0.49 -5.02 -42.06
CA SER A 72 0.77 -5.12 -41.31
C SER A 72 0.80 -4.39 -39.97
N THR A 73 -0.28 -3.69 -39.58
CA THR A 73 -0.31 -2.87 -38.36
C THR A 73 -1.38 -3.39 -37.40
N SER A 74 -1.02 -3.59 -36.14
CA SER A 74 -1.99 -3.89 -35.09
C SER A 74 -2.83 -2.65 -34.76
N ALA A 75 -4.02 -2.86 -34.17
CA ALA A 75 -4.79 -1.77 -33.60
C ALA A 75 -4.07 -1.14 -32.39
N PRO A 76 -4.30 0.14 -32.10
CA PRO A 76 -3.85 0.75 -30.85
C PRO A 76 -4.46 0.03 -29.63
N VAL A 77 -3.69 -0.05 -28.56
CA VAL A 77 -4.12 -0.66 -27.30
C VAL A 77 -4.14 0.40 -26.21
N ALA A 78 -5.30 0.59 -25.56
CA ALA A 78 -5.40 1.49 -24.42
C ALA A 78 -4.65 0.90 -23.21
N VAL A 79 -3.88 1.74 -22.54
CA VAL A 79 -3.25 1.38 -21.27
C VAL A 79 -4.22 1.70 -20.15
N SER A 80 -4.55 0.70 -19.36
CA SER A 80 -5.38 0.86 -18.17
C SER A 80 -4.60 1.54 -17.05
N ASN A 81 -5.22 2.47 -16.32
CA ASN A 81 -4.69 3.01 -15.06
C ASN A 81 -4.87 2.03 -13.88
N ASN A 82 -5.01 0.75 -14.15
CA ASN A 82 -5.16 -0.27 -13.12
C ASN A 82 -3.81 -0.84 -12.73
N ILE A 83 -3.52 -0.80 -11.45
CA ILE A 83 -2.32 -1.37 -10.84
C ILE A 83 -2.76 -2.61 -10.07
N LEU A 84 -2.12 -3.74 -10.34
CA LEU A 84 -2.31 -4.98 -9.60
C LEU A 84 -1.15 -5.19 -8.65
N MET A 85 -1.43 -5.68 -7.44
CA MET A 85 -0.38 -6.21 -6.58
C MET A 85 0.13 -7.52 -7.19
N THR A 86 1.43 -7.66 -7.32
CA THR A 86 2.08 -8.87 -7.83
C THR A 86 2.94 -9.51 -6.76
N ALA A 87 3.29 -10.79 -6.92
CA ALA A 87 4.18 -11.49 -5.99
C ALA A 87 5.59 -10.87 -5.98
N ASP A 88 6.05 -10.36 -7.11
CA ASP A 88 7.31 -9.64 -7.21
C ASP A 88 7.16 -8.21 -6.67
N HIS A 89 8.16 -7.73 -5.94
CA HIS A 89 8.17 -6.35 -5.45
C HIS A 89 8.27 -5.38 -6.63
N THR A 90 7.22 -4.60 -6.84
CA THR A 90 7.14 -3.60 -7.91
C THR A 90 7.05 -2.19 -7.34
N THR A 91 7.65 -1.22 -8.02
CA THR A 91 7.55 0.20 -7.66
C THR A 91 6.84 0.97 -8.77
N PHE A 92 5.85 1.77 -8.40
CA PHE A 92 5.08 2.62 -9.31
C PHE A 92 5.23 4.08 -8.93
N THR A 93 5.49 4.93 -9.93
CA THR A 93 5.43 6.38 -9.77
C THR A 93 4.03 6.87 -10.08
N ILE A 94 3.40 7.54 -9.12
CA ILE A 94 2.03 8.02 -9.20
C ILE A 94 2.03 9.49 -9.56
N SER A 95 1.58 9.83 -10.77
CA SER A 95 1.35 11.21 -11.21
C SER A 95 -0.13 11.58 -11.27
N ASP A 96 -0.97 10.60 -11.56
CA ASP A 96 -2.43 10.73 -11.64
C ASP A 96 -3.08 9.61 -10.83
N ASP A 97 -4.35 9.76 -10.51
CA ASP A 97 -5.11 8.74 -9.80
C ASP A 97 -5.10 7.43 -10.58
N ALA A 98 -4.81 6.34 -9.90
CA ALA A 98 -4.81 4.99 -10.48
C ALA A 98 -5.63 4.03 -9.61
N ASN A 99 -6.34 3.11 -10.24
CA ASN A 99 -7.02 2.06 -9.50
C ASN A 99 -6.01 1.02 -9.02
N PHE A 100 -6.15 0.58 -7.79
CA PHE A 100 -5.29 -0.41 -7.17
C PHE A 100 -6.10 -1.61 -6.68
N TYR A 101 -5.71 -2.79 -7.15
CA TYR A 101 -6.38 -4.05 -6.88
C TYR A 101 -5.39 -5.10 -6.36
N ASP A 102 -5.92 -6.19 -5.82
CA ASP A 102 -5.16 -7.42 -5.59
C ASP A 102 -4.71 -8.08 -6.90
N ASP A 103 -4.08 -9.22 -6.80
CA ASP A 103 -3.55 -9.98 -7.94
C ASP A 103 -4.64 -10.54 -8.86
N GLY A 104 -5.86 -10.73 -8.36
CA GLY A 104 -7.02 -11.14 -9.16
C GLY A 104 -7.67 -9.99 -9.93
N GLY A 105 -7.35 -8.74 -9.61
CA GLY A 105 -7.90 -7.55 -10.24
C GLY A 105 -9.36 -7.28 -9.84
N LYS A 106 -10.02 -6.38 -10.58
CA LYS A 106 -11.34 -5.84 -10.23
C LYS A 106 -12.42 -6.92 -10.02
N ASP A 107 -12.42 -7.95 -10.86
CA ASP A 107 -13.47 -8.97 -10.90
C ASP A 107 -12.97 -10.35 -10.42
N GLY A 108 -11.72 -10.45 -10.02
CA GLY A 108 -11.10 -11.67 -9.52
C GLY A 108 -11.09 -11.76 -8.00
N LYS A 109 -10.33 -12.72 -7.51
CA LYS A 109 -10.10 -12.95 -6.08
C LYS A 109 -8.61 -12.99 -5.80
N ILE A 110 -8.22 -12.67 -4.58
CA ILE A 110 -6.85 -12.90 -4.10
C ILE A 110 -6.53 -14.38 -4.28
N SER A 111 -5.38 -14.67 -4.89
CA SER A 111 -4.90 -16.04 -5.05
C SER A 111 -4.60 -16.68 -3.69
N GLU A 112 -4.75 -18.00 -3.63
CA GLU A 112 -4.41 -18.77 -2.43
C GLU A 112 -2.93 -18.57 -2.04
N LYS A 113 -2.68 -18.33 -0.75
CA LYS A 113 -1.33 -18.15 -0.20
C LYS A 113 -0.52 -17.05 -0.91
N PHE A 114 -1.20 -16.05 -1.44
CA PHE A 114 -0.56 -14.94 -2.12
C PHE A 114 0.27 -14.11 -1.14
N ASN A 115 1.49 -13.78 -1.56
CA ASN A 115 2.36 -12.84 -0.86
C ASN A 115 2.87 -11.83 -1.87
N GLY A 116 2.61 -10.56 -1.63
CA GLY A 116 2.98 -9.50 -2.54
C GLY A 116 3.51 -8.27 -1.81
N THR A 117 4.34 -7.51 -2.50
CA THR A 117 4.86 -6.22 -2.03
C THR A 117 4.80 -5.21 -3.17
N ILE A 118 4.28 -4.02 -2.89
CA ILE A 118 4.23 -2.92 -3.84
C ILE A 118 4.67 -1.62 -3.17
N THR A 119 5.40 -0.79 -3.90
CA THR A 119 5.79 0.54 -3.46
C THR A 119 5.21 1.60 -4.39
N PHE A 120 4.56 2.59 -3.83
CA PHE A 120 4.09 3.78 -4.54
C PHE A 120 4.96 4.98 -4.18
N VAL A 121 5.34 5.74 -5.20
CA VAL A 121 6.19 6.94 -5.08
C VAL A 121 5.47 8.11 -5.74
N PRO A 122 5.35 9.28 -5.10
CA PRO A 122 4.76 10.43 -5.76
C PRO A 122 5.66 10.93 -6.89
N ALA A 123 5.06 11.31 -8.04
CA ALA A 123 5.79 11.90 -9.16
C ALA A 123 6.20 13.34 -8.87
N THR A 124 5.46 14.05 -8.02
CA THR A 124 5.70 15.45 -7.70
C THR A 124 6.42 15.58 -6.37
N ALA A 125 7.56 16.26 -6.36
CA ALA A 125 8.32 16.53 -5.14
C ALA A 125 7.47 17.24 -4.08
N GLY A 126 7.57 16.81 -2.83
CA GLY A 126 6.80 17.34 -1.69
C GLY A 126 5.38 16.80 -1.59
N GLN A 127 4.88 16.08 -2.56
CA GLN A 127 3.62 15.32 -2.42
C GLN A 127 3.85 13.98 -1.75
N LYS A 128 2.78 13.39 -1.26
CA LYS A 128 2.77 12.09 -0.56
C LYS A 128 1.70 11.18 -1.14
N ILE A 129 1.89 9.88 -0.96
CA ILE A 129 0.93 8.87 -1.43
C ILE A 129 -0.24 8.74 -0.46
N LYS A 130 -1.44 8.67 -1.05
CA LYS A 130 -2.70 8.32 -0.41
C LYS A 130 -3.30 7.12 -1.12
N VAL A 131 -3.80 6.14 -0.36
CA VAL A 131 -4.58 5.00 -0.86
C VAL A 131 -5.95 5.05 -0.21
N ASP A 132 -7.00 5.13 -1.03
CA ASP A 132 -8.40 5.27 -0.61
C ASP A 132 -9.19 4.04 -1.04
N PHE A 133 -9.61 3.24 -0.06
CA PHE A 133 -10.29 1.97 -0.30
C PHE A 133 -11.80 2.17 -0.39
N SER A 134 -12.40 1.81 -1.52
CA SER A 134 -13.84 1.68 -1.69
C SER A 134 -14.35 0.30 -1.25
N LYS A 135 -13.52 -0.73 -1.37
CA LYS A 135 -13.80 -2.10 -0.95
C LYS A 135 -12.56 -2.72 -0.30
N LEU A 136 -12.77 -3.48 0.78
CA LEU A 136 -11.72 -4.30 1.40
C LEU A 136 -12.36 -5.58 1.94
N ALA A 137 -12.05 -6.71 1.30
CA ALA A 137 -12.57 -8.02 1.64
C ALA A 137 -11.42 -9.05 1.62
N ILE A 138 -10.52 -8.93 2.59
CA ILE A 138 -9.45 -9.90 2.85
C ILE A 138 -9.92 -10.97 3.82
N PHE A 139 -9.30 -12.14 3.79
CA PHE A 139 -9.65 -13.23 4.69
C PHE A 139 -9.15 -12.92 6.10
N ASN A 140 -10.08 -12.81 7.05
CA ASN A 140 -9.76 -12.57 8.44
C ASN A 140 -10.75 -13.28 9.36
N THR A 141 -10.26 -14.20 10.15
CA THR A 141 -11.05 -14.98 11.14
C THR A 141 -10.48 -14.79 12.53
N SER A 142 -11.24 -15.22 13.55
CA SER A 142 -10.75 -15.29 14.93
C SER A 142 -9.74 -16.43 15.17
N SER A 143 -9.50 -17.28 14.16
CA SER A 143 -8.56 -18.42 14.28
C SER A 143 -7.14 -17.95 14.06
N VAL A 144 -6.26 -18.23 15.00
CA VAL A 144 -4.84 -17.88 14.93
C VAL A 144 -4.17 -18.66 13.78
N GLY A 145 -3.39 -17.96 12.97
CA GLY A 145 -2.54 -18.56 11.92
C GLY A 145 -3.17 -18.71 10.54
N TYR A 146 -4.41 -18.26 10.34
CA TYR A 146 -5.14 -18.37 9.06
C TYR A 146 -5.76 -17.03 8.63
N ASN A 147 -4.97 -15.97 8.65
CA ASN A 147 -5.45 -14.65 8.27
C ASN A 147 -4.58 -14.01 7.19
N ASP A 148 -5.20 -13.20 6.34
CA ASP A 148 -4.46 -12.27 5.52
C ASP A 148 -3.98 -11.11 6.38
N VAL A 149 -2.72 -10.74 6.20
CA VAL A 149 -2.08 -9.61 6.88
C VAL A 149 -1.73 -8.55 5.85
N PHE A 150 -2.46 -7.44 5.88
CA PHE A 150 -2.33 -6.34 4.92
C PHE A 150 -1.76 -5.11 5.65
N LYS A 151 -0.46 -4.84 5.43
CA LYS A 151 0.30 -3.81 6.13
C LYS A 151 0.72 -2.69 5.21
N PHE A 152 0.78 -1.48 5.77
CA PHE A 152 1.16 -0.24 5.10
C PHE A 152 2.32 0.40 5.85
N TYR A 153 3.34 0.83 5.12
CA TYR A 153 4.57 1.37 5.68
C TYR A 153 4.91 2.73 5.06
N ASN A 154 5.44 3.64 5.86
CA ASN A 154 6.09 4.85 5.38
C ASN A 154 7.40 4.51 4.67
N GLY A 155 7.64 5.11 3.50
CA GLY A 155 8.89 4.93 2.78
C GLY A 155 8.87 3.75 1.81
N ARG A 156 10.06 3.40 1.33
CA ARG A 156 10.26 2.42 0.25
C ARG A 156 10.51 1.00 0.73
N THR A 157 10.50 0.77 2.03
CA THR A 157 10.79 -0.53 2.64
C THR A 157 9.69 -0.94 3.60
N ALA A 158 9.41 -2.24 3.64
CA ALA A 158 8.49 -2.84 4.60
C ALA A 158 9.25 -3.13 5.91
N ASP A 159 9.42 -2.10 6.73
CA ASP A 159 10.06 -2.19 8.04
C ASP A 159 9.02 -1.83 9.11
N ASP A 160 8.85 -2.69 10.10
CA ASP A 160 7.85 -2.49 11.16
C ASP A 160 8.10 -1.21 12.00
N THR A 161 9.31 -0.64 11.99
CA THR A 161 9.57 0.69 12.58
C THR A 161 8.87 1.83 11.83
N ASN A 162 8.55 1.61 10.55
CA ASN A 162 7.87 2.55 9.67
C ASN A 162 6.40 2.15 9.40
N LEU A 163 5.85 1.24 10.20
CA LEU A 163 4.48 0.76 10.02
C LEU A 163 3.47 1.91 10.23
N ILE A 164 2.65 2.17 9.23
CA ILE A 164 1.53 3.11 9.31
C ILE A 164 0.33 2.41 9.98
N THR A 165 -0.05 1.26 9.44
CA THR A 165 -1.24 0.53 9.91
C THR A 165 -1.28 -0.89 9.34
N THR A 166 -2.07 -1.73 9.99
CA THR A 166 -2.50 -3.03 9.47
C THR A 166 -4.01 -2.97 9.24
N LEU A 167 -4.47 -3.24 8.02
CA LEU A 167 -5.89 -3.30 7.70
C LEU A 167 -6.40 -4.73 7.81
N LEU A 168 -7.53 -4.92 8.50
CA LEU A 168 -8.10 -6.24 8.74
C LEU A 168 -9.48 -6.44 8.10
N LYS A 169 -10.39 -5.46 8.17
CA LYS A 169 -11.81 -5.67 7.76
C LYS A 169 -12.54 -4.45 7.19
N LYS A 170 -12.03 -3.25 7.36
CA LYS A 170 -12.76 -2.02 6.95
C LYS A 170 -11.97 -1.24 5.92
N ALA A 171 -12.66 -0.80 4.89
CA ALA A 171 -12.14 0.20 3.96
C ALA A 171 -11.74 1.47 4.74
N LYS A 172 -10.59 2.04 4.39
CA LYS A 172 -9.96 3.15 5.10
C LYS A 172 -9.11 3.95 4.10
N VAL A 173 -8.95 5.22 4.38
CA VAL A 173 -7.92 6.02 3.70
C VAL A 173 -6.61 5.85 4.46
N VAL A 174 -5.55 5.46 3.75
CA VAL A 174 -4.18 5.38 4.29
C VAL A 174 -3.33 6.42 3.60
N LYS A 175 -2.60 7.22 4.38
CA LYS A 175 -1.74 8.29 3.88
C LYS A 175 -0.30 8.07 4.34
N SER A 176 0.66 8.26 3.45
CA SER A 176 2.07 8.28 3.82
C SER A 176 2.41 9.56 4.59
N SER A 177 3.30 9.43 5.56
CA SER A 177 4.00 10.54 6.22
C SER A 177 5.50 10.54 5.91
N ALA A 178 6.01 9.59 5.13
CA ALA A 178 7.43 9.51 4.77
C ALA A 178 7.95 10.83 4.17
N ASP A 179 9.22 11.15 4.40
CA ASP A 179 9.82 12.40 3.90
C ASP A 179 9.82 12.47 2.39
N ASP A 180 10.11 11.34 1.71
CA ASP A 180 10.02 11.22 0.25
C ASP A 180 8.59 11.00 -0.28
N GLY A 181 7.61 10.94 0.62
CA GLY A 181 6.20 10.74 0.31
C GLY A 181 5.81 9.33 -0.12
N SER A 182 6.74 8.40 -0.23
CA SER A 182 6.47 7.03 -0.69
C SER A 182 5.73 6.19 0.35
N MET A 183 5.09 5.13 -0.12
CA MET A 183 4.37 4.16 0.69
C MET A 183 4.64 2.75 0.16
N THR A 184 5.05 1.84 1.04
CA THR A 184 5.17 0.42 0.74
C THR A 184 4.00 -0.35 1.37
N ILE A 185 3.43 -1.27 0.62
CA ILE A 185 2.28 -2.08 1.03
C ILE A 185 2.64 -3.54 0.86
N THR A 186 2.34 -4.36 1.86
CA THR A 186 2.52 -5.81 1.80
C THR A 186 1.23 -6.54 2.10
N LEU A 187 0.96 -7.58 1.34
CA LEU A 187 -0.03 -8.59 1.68
C LEU A 187 0.68 -9.91 1.94
N SER A 188 0.38 -10.54 3.06
CA SER A 188 0.79 -11.92 3.35
C SER A 188 -0.45 -12.74 3.66
N SER A 189 -0.74 -13.72 2.82
CA SER A 189 -1.81 -14.68 3.00
C SER A 189 -1.26 -16.05 3.36
N THR A 190 -1.72 -16.61 4.46
CA THR A 190 -1.39 -17.99 4.88
C THR A 190 -2.53 -18.95 4.62
N THR A 191 -3.67 -18.44 4.15
CA THR A 191 -4.89 -19.22 3.92
C THR A 191 -4.94 -19.77 2.50
N GLY A 192 -5.52 -20.96 2.35
CA GLY A 192 -5.95 -21.52 1.06
C GLY A 192 -7.37 -21.12 0.66
N VAL A 193 -7.95 -20.08 1.27
CA VAL A 193 -9.29 -19.59 0.97
C VAL A 193 -9.18 -18.26 0.22
N PRO A 194 -9.56 -18.23 -1.07
CA PRO A 194 -9.57 -17.00 -1.85
C PRO A 194 -10.55 -15.97 -1.27
N ALA A 195 -10.09 -14.74 -1.08
CA ALA A 195 -10.92 -13.61 -0.66
C ALA A 195 -11.28 -12.70 -1.83
N ASP A 196 -12.34 -11.91 -1.70
CA ASP A 196 -12.83 -11.02 -2.78
C ASP A 196 -11.96 -9.77 -2.99
N GLY A 197 -10.83 -9.65 -2.27
CA GLY A 197 -9.82 -8.65 -2.48
C GLY A 197 -10.22 -7.23 -2.14
N TRP A 198 -9.61 -6.27 -2.82
CA TRP A 198 -9.89 -4.84 -2.59
C TRP A 198 -10.02 -4.06 -3.89
N GLU A 199 -10.72 -2.94 -3.75
CA GLU A 199 -10.75 -1.87 -4.74
C GLU A 199 -10.32 -0.59 -4.03
N ALA A 200 -9.28 0.04 -4.54
CA ALA A 200 -8.75 1.29 -4.00
C ALA A 200 -8.34 2.24 -5.13
N VAL A 201 -8.24 3.53 -4.79
CA VAL A 201 -7.59 4.53 -5.63
C VAL A 201 -6.30 4.95 -4.94
N VAL A 202 -5.19 4.83 -5.64
CA VAL A 202 -3.91 5.41 -5.25
C VAL A 202 -3.74 6.75 -5.93
N SER A 203 -3.36 7.76 -5.17
CA SER A 203 -3.15 9.13 -5.64
C SER A 203 -2.01 9.80 -4.89
N GLN A 204 -1.48 10.88 -5.45
CA GLN A 204 -0.59 11.75 -4.71
C GLN A 204 -1.36 12.97 -4.17
N PHE A 205 -0.96 13.49 -3.02
CA PHE A 205 -1.57 14.67 -2.41
C PHE A 205 -0.51 15.58 -1.78
N LEU A 206 -0.77 16.87 -1.77
CA LEU A 206 0.04 17.82 -1.01
C LEU A 206 -0.45 17.83 0.44
N PRO A 207 0.39 17.41 1.42
CA PRO A 207 -0.02 17.42 2.80
C PRO A 207 -0.20 18.86 3.29
N GLY A 208 -1.35 19.16 3.88
CA GLY A 208 -1.58 20.42 4.59
C GLY A 208 -0.92 20.43 5.96
N ASN A 209 -0.76 21.59 6.56
CA ASN A 209 -0.29 21.74 7.93
C ASN A 209 -1.22 20.99 8.89
N MET A 210 -0.64 20.32 9.88
CA MET A 210 -1.43 19.66 10.92
C MET A 210 -2.27 20.73 11.67
N VAL A 211 -3.52 20.43 11.87
CA VAL A 211 -4.44 21.28 12.61
C VAL A 211 -5.13 20.49 13.70
N PHE A 212 -5.26 21.07 14.87
CA PHE A 212 -6.05 20.52 15.97
C PHE A 212 -7.54 20.55 15.59
N LYS A 213 -8.25 19.47 15.85
CA LYS A 213 -9.70 19.34 15.63
C LYS A 213 -10.47 19.32 16.93
N SER A 214 -10.12 18.39 17.81
CA SER A 214 -10.82 18.23 19.08
C SER A 214 -9.98 17.46 20.09
N VAL A 215 -10.36 17.59 21.35
CA VAL A 215 -9.90 16.70 22.43
C VAL A 215 -11.12 16.20 23.18
N SER A 216 -11.10 14.93 23.55
CA SER A 216 -12.11 14.30 24.39
C SER A 216 -11.45 13.46 25.47
N ALA A 217 -12.15 13.27 26.57
CA ALA A 217 -11.68 12.44 27.67
C ALA A 217 -12.82 11.54 28.12
N THR A 218 -12.51 10.25 28.33
CA THR A 218 -13.47 9.26 28.80
C THR A 218 -12.89 8.48 29.99
N ALA A 219 -13.73 8.10 30.96
CA ALA A 219 -13.33 7.21 32.04
C ALA A 219 -12.92 5.85 31.45
N ALA A 220 -11.78 5.32 31.88
CA ALA A 220 -11.28 4.04 31.39
C ALA A 220 -12.05 2.86 32.02
N SER A 221 -12.30 2.91 33.33
CA SER A 221 -13.02 1.87 34.07
C SER A 221 -13.71 2.48 35.29
N THR A 222 -14.78 1.80 35.76
CA THR A 222 -15.45 2.07 37.02
C THR A 222 -15.26 0.89 38.00
N GLU A 223 -14.33 -0.02 37.72
CA GLU A 223 -14.06 -1.18 38.58
C GLU A 223 -13.35 -0.77 39.85
N THR A 224 -13.56 -1.57 40.90
CA THR A 224 -12.90 -1.38 42.21
C THR A 224 -11.42 -1.73 42.10
N VAL A 225 -10.57 -0.90 42.66
CA VAL A 225 -9.12 -1.12 42.73
C VAL A 225 -8.68 -1.43 44.17
N ALA A 226 -7.62 -2.19 44.34
CA ALA A 226 -7.06 -2.51 45.62
C ALA A 226 -6.04 -1.47 46.08
N ALA A 227 -5.88 -1.29 47.37
CA ALA A 227 -4.81 -0.46 47.92
C ALA A 227 -3.44 -1.03 47.51
N GLY A 228 -2.57 -0.19 46.91
CA GLY A 228 -1.28 -0.59 46.41
C GLY A 228 -1.23 -0.94 44.91
N ASP A 229 -2.37 -1.01 44.23
CA ASP A 229 -2.40 -1.20 42.77
C ASP A 229 -1.62 -0.11 42.04
N LYS A 230 -0.88 -0.50 41.01
CA LYS A 230 -0.08 0.41 40.17
C LYS A 230 -0.59 0.44 38.74
N ASN A 231 -0.39 1.56 38.08
CA ASN A 231 -0.76 1.77 36.66
C ASN A 231 -2.26 1.51 36.40
N VAL A 232 -3.11 1.90 37.33
CA VAL A 232 -4.57 1.84 37.14
C VAL A 232 -4.98 2.85 36.09
N GLN A 233 -5.55 2.41 35.01
CA GLN A 233 -6.01 3.28 33.93
C GLN A 233 -7.30 3.99 34.35
N MET A 234 -7.19 5.29 34.63
CA MET A 234 -8.32 6.12 35.12
C MET A 234 -9.04 6.85 33.97
N LEU A 235 -8.29 7.31 32.99
CA LEU A 235 -8.79 8.20 31.95
C LEU A 235 -8.13 7.87 30.60
N ILE A 236 -8.91 7.92 29.55
CA ILE A 236 -8.44 7.90 28.17
C ILE A 236 -8.68 9.28 27.58
N VAL A 237 -7.62 9.91 27.08
CA VAL A 237 -7.70 11.21 26.39
C VAL A 237 -7.41 10.98 24.91
N ASP A 238 -8.33 11.39 24.06
CA ASP A 238 -8.22 11.32 22.61
C ASP A 238 -8.04 12.74 22.04
N VAL A 239 -6.93 12.96 21.33
CA VAL A 239 -6.60 14.22 20.66
C VAL A 239 -6.69 14.01 19.15
N LEU A 240 -7.73 14.55 18.53
CA LEU A 240 -7.96 14.46 17.11
C LEU A 240 -7.27 15.60 16.37
N THR A 241 -6.46 15.26 15.37
CA THR A 241 -5.83 16.22 14.46
C THR A 241 -6.15 15.87 13.01
N ASP A 242 -5.93 16.80 12.09
CA ASP A 242 -6.05 16.61 10.64
C ASP A 242 -4.77 17.10 9.95
N ASN A 243 -4.49 16.56 8.74
CA ASN A 243 -3.28 16.79 7.96
C ASN A 243 -1.99 16.27 8.64
N GLN A 244 -0.82 16.44 8.01
CA GLN A 244 0.40 15.77 8.45
C GLN A 244 1.65 16.66 8.42
N SER A 245 1.65 17.78 7.68
CA SER A 245 2.80 18.67 7.64
C SER A 245 2.84 19.55 8.89
N ASN A 246 4.06 19.89 9.34
CA ASN A 246 4.27 20.68 10.54
C ASN A 246 3.53 20.07 11.76
N PRO A 247 3.97 18.89 12.24
CA PRO A 247 3.27 18.16 13.30
C PRO A 247 3.10 19.02 14.56
N LEU A 248 1.91 18.97 15.12
CA LEU A 248 1.63 19.53 16.44
C LEU A 248 2.12 18.57 17.52
N SER A 249 2.46 19.10 18.68
CA SER A 249 2.89 18.34 19.85
C SER A 249 2.01 18.66 21.05
N VAL A 250 1.75 17.64 21.85
CA VAL A 250 1.26 17.81 23.22
C VAL A 250 2.46 18.00 24.12
N THR A 251 2.49 19.06 24.92
CA THR A 251 3.64 19.38 25.77
C THR A 251 3.33 19.18 27.26
N ASN A 252 2.05 19.20 27.62
CA ASN A 252 1.66 19.17 29.03
C ASN A 252 0.20 18.68 29.18
N PHE A 253 -0.08 18.01 30.31
CA PHE A 253 -1.40 17.70 30.81
C PHE A 253 -1.63 18.38 32.14
N ASN A 254 -2.64 19.25 32.25
CA ASN A 254 -3.10 19.81 33.51
C ASN A 254 -4.33 19.02 33.97
N LEU A 255 -4.19 18.33 35.06
CA LEU A 255 -5.20 17.45 35.64
C LEU A 255 -5.65 18.00 37.00
N THR A 256 -6.85 17.65 37.42
CA THR A 256 -7.35 17.99 38.75
C THR A 256 -7.89 16.74 39.44
N SER A 257 -7.65 16.65 40.75
CA SER A 257 -8.24 15.62 41.61
C SER A 257 -8.82 16.27 42.85
N SER A 258 -10.01 15.82 43.24
CA SER A 258 -10.63 16.19 44.52
C SER A 258 -10.08 15.40 45.72
N ASP A 259 -9.44 14.25 45.44
CA ASP A 259 -8.84 13.40 46.46
C ASP A 259 -7.34 13.19 46.16
N VAL A 260 -6.50 13.90 46.86
CA VAL A 260 -5.05 13.81 46.75
C VAL A 260 -4.41 12.86 47.76
N LYS A 261 -5.17 12.36 48.72
CA LYS A 261 -4.66 11.51 49.80
C LYS A 261 -4.44 10.08 49.39
N ASN A 262 -5.19 9.63 48.40
CA ASN A 262 -5.20 8.24 47.97
C ASN A 262 -4.48 8.03 46.62
N ILE A 263 -3.89 9.08 46.04
CA ILE A 263 -3.15 9.01 44.78
C ILE A 263 -1.71 9.44 45.05
N GLU A 264 -0.77 8.54 44.88
CA GLU A 264 0.68 8.80 45.06
C GLU A 264 1.24 9.55 43.85
N LYS A 265 0.93 9.08 42.64
CA LYS A 265 1.51 9.54 41.36
C LYS A 265 0.53 9.40 40.23
N VAL A 266 0.60 10.31 39.28
CA VAL A 266 -0.08 10.22 37.98
C VAL A 266 0.97 10.10 36.89
N SER A 267 0.80 9.12 36.00
CA SER A 267 1.62 8.92 34.82
C SER A 267 0.74 8.97 33.56
N VAL A 268 1.24 9.59 32.51
CA VAL A 268 0.60 9.66 31.20
C VAL A 268 1.42 8.83 30.20
N TYR A 269 0.74 8.00 29.42
CA TYR A 269 1.35 7.16 28.39
C TYR A 269 0.76 7.48 27.02
N SER A 270 1.63 7.50 26.00
CA SER A 270 1.17 7.62 24.62
C SER A 270 0.83 6.24 24.05
N LEU A 271 -0.38 6.06 23.55
CA LEU A 271 -0.86 4.79 23.00
C LEU A 271 -0.89 4.80 21.46
N GLY A 272 -0.53 5.93 20.82
CA GLY A 272 -0.69 6.11 19.38
C GLY A 272 -2.16 6.10 18.99
N ASP A 273 -2.54 5.30 18.02
CA ASP A 273 -3.92 5.09 17.58
C ASP A 273 -4.57 3.83 18.21
N ASN A 274 -3.94 3.25 19.22
CA ASN A 274 -4.44 2.10 19.97
C ASN A 274 -5.24 2.53 21.19
N THR A 275 -6.28 1.76 21.51
CA THR A 275 -7.05 1.91 22.77
C THR A 275 -6.58 0.93 23.85
N GLU A 276 -5.74 -0.06 23.49
CA GLU A 276 -5.21 -1.02 24.46
C GLU A 276 -4.11 -0.37 25.32
N PHE A 277 -4.32 -0.37 26.62
CA PHE A 277 -3.39 0.24 27.57
C PHE A 277 -2.04 -0.50 27.60
N LYS A 278 -0.95 0.28 27.45
CA LYS A 278 0.43 -0.20 27.53
C LYS A 278 1.29 0.86 28.23
N THR A 279 2.23 0.42 29.05
CA THR A 279 3.16 1.30 29.78
C THR A 279 4.50 1.50 29.06
N SER A 280 4.60 1.12 27.79
CA SER A 280 5.86 1.11 27.02
C SER A 280 6.32 2.48 26.53
N ALA A 281 5.43 3.46 26.44
CA ALA A 281 5.73 4.79 25.92
C ALA A 281 5.28 5.88 26.91
N PRO A 282 6.05 6.14 27.98
CA PRO A 282 5.71 7.18 28.96
C PRO A 282 5.83 8.55 28.30
N PHE A 283 4.79 9.38 28.43
CA PHE A 283 4.81 10.80 28.10
C PHE A 283 5.44 11.59 29.24
N GLY A 284 5.04 11.32 30.48
CA GLY A 284 5.56 11.96 31.67
C GLY A 284 4.83 11.49 32.93
N GLU A 285 5.33 11.94 34.09
CA GLU A 285 4.72 11.64 35.40
C GLU A 285 4.81 12.81 36.35
N ALA A 286 3.94 12.84 37.35
CA ALA A 286 3.95 13.79 38.43
C ALA A 286 3.50 13.16 39.75
N THR A 287 4.20 13.49 40.85
CA THR A 287 3.76 13.18 42.22
C THR A 287 2.57 14.06 42.57
N VAL A 288 1.59 13.51 43.29
CA VAL A 288 0.38 14.22 43.66
C VAL A 288 0.54 14.85 45.02
N GLU A 289 0.83 16.15 45.05
CA GLU A 289 1.00 16.95 46.28
C GLU A 289 -0.19 17.88 46.54
N SER A 290 -0.96 18.18 45.51
CA SER A 290 -2.15 19.04 45.54
C SER A 290 -3.23 18.58 44.55
N GLY A 291 -4.40 19.21 44.66
CA GLY A 291 -5.50 18.90 43.74
C GLY A 291 -5.24 19.29 42.27
N ASN A 292 -4.21 20.10 41.99
CA ASN A 292 -3.77 20.44 40.65
C ASN A 292 -2.47 19.67 40.33
N ILE A 293 -2.50 18.89 39.26
CA ILE A 293 -1.42 17.97 38.87
C ILE A 293 -0.98 18.35 37.45
N ALA A 294 0.27 18.76 37.27
CA ALA A 294 0.83 19.06 35.96
C ALA A 294 1.80 17.94 35.55
N VAL A 295 1.49 17.25 34.44
CA VAL A 295 2.36 16.23 33.84
C VAL A 295 2.96 16.84 32.58
N ASN A 296 4.26 17.07 32.57
CA ASN A 296 5.01 17.59 31.43
C ASN A 296 5.56 16.42 30.61
N GLY A 297 5.58 16.60 29.27
CA GLY A 297 6.25 15.67 28.38
C GLY A 297 7.76 15.74 28.53
N ASN A 298 8.42 14.61 28.40
CA ASN A 298 9.89 14.48 28.44
C ASN A 298 10.51 14.78 27.08
#